data_58696155855b9ca08399a950f99240a3
#
_entry.id   58696155855b9ca08399a950f99240a3
#
_cell.length_a   1.000
_cell.length_b   1.000
_cell.length_c   1.000
_cell.angle_alpha   90.00
_cell.angle_beta   90.00
_cell.angle_gamma   90.00
#
_symmetry.space_group_name_H-M   'P 1'
#
loop_
_entity.id
_entity.type
_entity.pdbx_description
1 polymer ?
#
loop_
_entity_poly.entity_id
_entity_poly.type
_entity_poly.pdbx_seq_one_letter_code
_entity_poly.pdbx_strand_id
1 'polypeptide(L)'
;EDRQIFEFLAKNWLFCSFPVFGMHLDTSTAWNNFTMSNLFDQGFFGLNGYDADAEFIPLITAEEEEHMNKQEFPEELPILPLRNNVLFPGVVIPITVGRDKSIKLIQEANKGNKIIGVVSQKNQDVEAPQFNDLHQVGTVAQIIRLLKMPDGSSTVIIQGKRRFEMVQATQTEPYMKAKVRVLTEQALDAANKELEVMFNTIKDLALQIIRESPNIPSEAQFAIGNIDSPSFLVNFISSNMNADVAKKQAMLEEMDMKKRVMMVLEHLTAEIQVLEMRNEIQNKVRKDLDKQQ
;
A
#
# COMPACT_ATOMS: atom_id res chain seq x y z
N GLU A 1 19.24 -3.68 -23.73
CA GLU A 1 17.90 -3.70 -23.12
C GLU A 1 17.94 -3.21 -21.67
N ASP A 2 18.88 -3.63 -20.85
CA ASP A 2 19.04 -3.18 -19.45
C ASP A 2 19.38 -1.68 -19.30
N ARG A 3 19.92 -1.05 -20.33
CA ARG A 3 20.38 0.34 -20.28
C ARG A 3 19.26 1.39 -20.33
N GLN A 4 18.13 1.05 -20.96
CA GLN A 4 16.97 1.97 -21.07
C GLN A 4 16.08 1.96 -19.82
N ILE A 5 15.97 0.80 -19.16
CA ILE A 5 15.34 0.69 -17.84
C ILE A 5 16.12 1.53 -16.83
N PHE A 6 17.44 1.57 -16.98
CA PHE A 6 18.35 2.34 -16.13
C PHE A 6 18.18 3.86 -16.28
N GLU A 7 18.01 4.37 -17.49
CA GLU A 7 17.81 5.80 -17.72
C GLU A 7 16.43 6.30 -17.26
N PHE A 8 15.41 5.47 -17.35
CA PHE A 8 14.07 5.79 -16.87
C PHE A 8 13.98 5.82 -15.33
N LEU A 9 14.60 4.85 -14.67
CA LEU A 9 14.68 4.80 -13.21
C LEU A 9 15.59 5.91 -12.65
N ALA A 10 16.69 6.23 -13.33
CA ALA A 10 17.60 7.30 -12.93
C ALA A 10 16.97 8.70 -13.06
N LYS A 11 16.12 8.94 -14.06
CA LYS A 11 15.43 10.23 -14.23
C LYS A 11 14.37 10.50 -13.17
N ASN A 12 13.72 9.46 -12.68
CA ASN A 12 12.71 9.60 -11.62
C ASN A 12 13.31 9.52 -10.20
N TRP A 13 14.56 9.10 -10.07
CA TRP A 13 15.24 8.92 -8.78
C TRP A 13 16.03 10.13 -8.30
N LEU A 14 16.32 11.10 -9.18
CA LEU A 14 17.09 12.31 -8.88
C LEU A 14 16.41 13.28 -7.90
N PHE A 15 15.19 13.01 -7.46
CA PHE A 15 14.49 13.86 -6.49
C PHE A 15 14.53 13.35 -5.04
N CYS A 16 15.11 12.18 -4.75
CA CYS A 16 15.06 11.60 -3.39
C CYS A 16 16.39 11.47 -2.63
N SER A 17 17.54 11.87 -3.20
CA SER A 17 18.80 11.68 -2.45
C SER A 17 19.90 12.61 -2.95
N PHE A 18 19.98 13.83 -2.44
CA PHE A 18 21.25 14.52 -2.17
C PHE A 18 21.04 15.73 -1.26
N PRO A 19 21.70 15.78 -0.10
CA PRO A 19 21.85 17.00 0.67
C PRO A 19 23.20 17.62 0.35
N VAL A 20 23.29 18.54 -0.60
CA VAL A 20 24.39 19.52 -0.63
C VAL A 20 23.89 20.83 -1.21
N PHE A 21 24.17 21.87 -0.46
CA PHE A 21 23.98 23.32 -0.69
C PHE A 21 22.63 23.94 -0.32
N GLY A 22 22.57 24.39 0.92
CA GLY A 22 22.13 25.69 1.40
C GLY A 22 20.95 26.37 0.69
N MET A 23 19.76 25.75 0.69
CA MET A 23 18.52 26.48 0.59
C MET A 23 17.54 25.89 1.61
N HIS A 24 17.15 26.69 2.58
CA HIS A 24 16.05 26.42 3.49
C HIS A 24 14.76 26.27 2.66
N LEU A 25 14.47 25.06 2.21
CA LEU A 25 13.15 24.67 1.77
C LEU A 25 12.54 23.87 2.91
N ASP A 26 11.45 24.40 3.43
CA ASP A 26 10.65 23.82 4.50
C ASP A 26 10.28 22.38 4.15
N THR A 27 10.95 21.43 4.82
CA THR A 27 10.81 19.98 4.57
C THR A 27 9.46 19.43 5.04
N SER A 28 8.64 20.25 5.70
CA SER A 28 7.31 19.83 6.18
C SER A 28 6.26 19.72 5.06
N THR A 29 6.47 20.39 3.93
CA THR A 29 5.53 20.37 2.79
C THR A 29 5.85 19.32 1.72
N ALA A 30 7.07 18.78 1.69
CA ALA A 30 7.47 17.78 0.69
C ALA A 30 6.97 16.36 1.00
N TRP A 31 6.64 16.06 2.25
CA TRP A 31 6.22 14.72 2.70
C TRP A 31 4.72 14.46 2.65
N ASN A 32 3.90 15.52 2.53
CA ASN A 32 2.44 15.40 2.50
C ASN A 32 1.85 15.07 1.12
N ASN A 33 2.67 14.88 0.09
CA ASN A 33 2.22 14.60 -1.28
C ASN A 33 2.42 13.15 -1.73
N PHE A 34 2.60 12.20 -0.81
CA PHE A 34 2.52 10.78 -1.15
C PHE A 34 1.05 10.35 -1.18
N THR A 35 0.32 10.92 -2.12
CA THR A 35 -1.09 10.68 -2.39
C THR A 35 -1.28 9.44 -3.29
N MET A 36 -2.51 8.98 -3.45
CA MET A 36 -2.89 8.00 -4.48
C MET A 36 -2.27 8.31 -5.86
N SER A 37 -2.06 9.59 -6.19
CA SER A 37 -1.38 10.01 -7.41
C SER A 37 0.04 9.46 -7.54
N ASN A 38 0.79 9.31 -6.45
CA ASN A 38 2.16 8.81 -6.53
C ASN A 38 2.25 7.31 -6.79
N LEU A 39 1.25 6.52 -6.37
CA LEU A 39 1.20 5.10 -6.71
C LEU A 39 0.91 4.90 -8.19
N PHE A 40 0.05 5.76 -8.76
CA PHE A 40 -0.28 5.73 -10.18
C PHE A 40 0.78 6.46 -11.02
N ASP A 41 1.39 7.53 -10.50
CA ASP A 41 2.43 8.32 -11.19
C ASP A 41 3.79 7.61 -11.23
N GLN A 42 4.08 6.73 -10.26
CA GLN A 42 5.29 5.89 -10.26
C GLN A 42 5.17 4.66 -11.17
N GLY A 43 4.18 4.61 -12.06
CA GLY A 43 4.11 3.59 -13.10
C GLY A 43 3.78 2.19 -12.59
N PHE A 44 3.12 2.07 -11.44
CA PHE A 44 2.65 0.77 -10.99
C PHE A 44 1.52 0.22 -11.88
N PHE A 45 0.74 1.11 -12.54
CA PHE A 45 -0.15 0.78 -13.66
C PHE A 45 0.45 1.11 -15.03
N GLY A 46 1.59 1.78 -15.06
CA GLY A 46 2.26 2.25 -16.26
C GLY A 46 3.65 1.68 -16.40
N LEU A 47 3.81 0.36 -16.47
CA LEU A 47 4.92 -0.23 -17.19
C LEU A 47 4.72 0.02 -18.70
N ASN A 48 4.52 1.30 -19.06
CA ASN A 48 4.53 1.76 -20.43
C ASN A 48 5.95 1.72 -20.95
N GLY A 49 6.33 0.62 -21.57
CA GLY A 49 7.49 0.63 -22.42
C GLY A 49 8.23 -0.64 -22.72
N TYR A 50 7.90 -1.79 -22.17
CA TYR A 50 8.54 -3.05 -22.60
C TYR A 50 7.62 -4.26 -22.41
N ASP A 51 7.40 -4.89 -23.56
CA ASP A 51 6.69 -6.13 -23.82
C ASP A 51 5.17 -6.12 -23.72
N ALA A 52 4.57 -6.66 -24.78
CA ALA A 52 3.14 -6.90 -24.96
C ALA A 52 2.54 -7.90 -23.92
N ASP A 53 3.33 -8.28 -22.93
CA ASP A 53 2.98 -9.11 -21.78
C ASP A 53 3.08 -8.31 -20.46
N ALA A 54 2.74 -7.01 -20.48
CA ALA A 54 2.52 -6.28 -19.24
C ALA A 54 1.39 -6.98 -18.48
N GLU A 55 1.76 -7.90 -17.61
CA GLU A 55 0.86 -8.51 -16.64
C GLU A 55 0.25 -7.37 -15.84
N PHE A 56 -0.98 -7.04 -16.17
CA PHE A 56 -1.86 -6.26 -15.29
C PHE A 56 -1.71 -6.85 -13.90
N ILE A 57 -1.56 -5.99 -12.88
CA ILE A 57 -1.61 -6.44 -11.50
C ILE A 57 -2.89 -7.26 -11.37
N PRO A 58 -2.79 -8.54 -11.06
CA PRO A 58 -3.96 -9.38 -11.04
C PRO A 58 -4.91 -8.83 -9.98
N LEU A 59 -6.03 -8.29 -10.42
CA LEU A 59 -7.16 -8.07 -9.54
C LEU A 59 -7.56 -9.45 -9.04
N ILE A 60 -7.51 -9.63 -7.72
CA ILE A 60 -7.83 -10.91 -7.12
C ILE A 60 -9.30 -11.23 -7.39
N THR A 61 -9.54 -12.38 -8.01
CA THR A 61 -10.89 -12.91 -8.20
C THR A 61 -11.43 -13.45 -6.86
N ALA A 62 -12.74 -13.60 -6.75
CA ALA A 62 -13.37 -14.18 -5.55
C ALA A 62 -12.87 -15.62 -5.28
N GLU A 63 -12.57 -16.39 -6.33
CA GLU A 63 -12.02 -17.75 -6.22
C GLU A 63 -10.58 -17.73 -5.67
N GLU A 64 -9.75 -16.81 -6.14
CA GLU A 64 -8.39 -16.62 -5.64
C GLU A 64 -8.38 -16.14 -4.19
N GLU A 65 -9.31 -15.27 -3.80
CA GLU A 65 -9.47 -14.83 -2.40
C GLU A 65 -9.88 -16.01 -1.51
N GLU A 66 -10.81 -16.85 -1.94
CA GLU A 66 -11.20 -18.05 -1.20
C GLU A 66 -10.04 -19.02 -1.05
N HIS A 67 -9.27 -19.24 -2.11
CA HIS A 67 -8.06 -20.06 -2.06
C HIS A 67 -7.02 -19.48 -1.09
N MET A 68 -6.82 -18.17 -1.14
CA MET A 68 -5.89 -17.46 -0.27
C MET A 68 -6.31 -17.56 1.21
N ASN A 69 -7.62 -17.51 1.49
CA ASN A 69 -8.17 -17.66 2.83
C ASN A 69 -8.04 -19.08 3.40
N LYS A 70 -7.94 -20.09 2.55
CA LYS A 70 -7.73 -21.50 2.94
C LYS A 70 -6.25 -21.88 3.06
N GLN A 71 -5.35 -21.03 2.60
CA GLN A 71 -3.90 -21.32 2.61
C GLN A 71 -3.38 -21.38 4.04
N GLU A 72 -2.62 -22.44 4.35
CA GLU A 72 -1.93 -22.59 5.63
C GLU A 72 -0.55 -21.91 5.56
N PHE A 73 -0.13 -21.30 6.65
CA PHE A 73 1.15 -20.62 6.79
C PHE A 73 1.91 -21.16 7.98
N PRO A 74 3.27 -21.09 7.97
CA PRO A 74 4.09 -21.47 9.11
C PRO A 74 3.73 -20.64 10.36
N GLU A 75 3.78 -21.29 11.53
CA GLU A 75 3.58 -20.62 12.81
C GLU A 75 4.69 -19.63 13.16
N GLU A 76 5.86 -19.78 12.55
CA GLU A 76 7.00 -18.86 12.71
C GLU A 76 7.33 -18.21 11.36
N LEU A 77 7.36 -16.89 11.33
CA LEU A 77 7.67 -16.10 10.14
C LEU A 77 8.85 -15.17 10.36
N PRO A 78 9.69 -14.97 9.32
CA PRO A 78 10.61 -13.86 9.27
C PRO A 78 9.83 -12.55 9.14
N ILE A 79 10.09 -11.56 9.99
CA ILE A 79 9.31 -10.32 10.09
C ILE A 79 10.05 -9.17 9.42
N LEU A 80 9.43 -8.61 8.38
CA LEU A 80 9.90 -7.42 7.68
C LEU A 80 9.19 -6.16 8.23
N PRO A 81 9.90 -5.27 8.93
CA PRO A 81 9.34 -4.01 9.40
C PRO A 81 9.14 -3.01 8.25
N LEU A 82 7.93 -2.45 8.12
CA LEU A 82 7.63 -1.34 7.21
C LEU A 82 7.68 -0.01 7.96
N ARG A 83 8.30 1.00 7.35
CA ARG A 83 8.45 2.32 7.96
C ARG A 83 7.18 3.19 7.76
N ASN A 84 6.72 3.33 6.53
CA ASN A 84 5.69 4.31 6.15
C ASN A 84 4.50 3.69 5.40
N ASN A 85 4.32 2.39 5.51
CA ASN A 85 3.25 1.71 4.77
C ASN A 85 2.63 0.59 5.60
N VAL A 86 1.41 0.21 5.21
CA VAL A 86 0.66 -0.92 5.77
C VAL A 86 0.28 -1.83 4.60
N LEU A 87 0.62 -3.10 4.70
CA LEU A 87 0.25 -4.10 3.70
C LEU A 87 -1.11 -4.71 4.06
N PHE A 88 -2.05 -4.64 3.12
CA PHE A 88 -3.36 -5.26 3.26
C PHE A 88 -3.44 -6.60 2.50
N PRO A 89 -4.30 -7.54 2.94
CA PRO A 89 -4.55 -8.78 2.21
C PRO A 89 -4.98 -8.52 0.76
N GLY A 90 -4.45 -9.32 -0.14
CA GLY A 90 -4.72 -9.22 -1.57
C GLY A 90 -3.90 -8.17 -2.31
N VAL A 91 -3.44 -7.14 -1.63
CA VAL A 91 -2.77 -6.00 -2.26
C VAL A 91 -1.31 -6.34 -2.56
N VAL A 92 -0.84 -5.89 -3.73
CA VAL A 92 0.56 -6.01 -4.18
C VAL A 92 1.23 -4.66 -4.04
N ILE A 93 2.38 -4.62 -3.37
CA ILE A 93 3.17 -3.38 -3.22
C ILE A 93 4.66 -3.62 -3.50
N PRO A 94 5.36 -2.66 -4.12
CA PRO A 94 6.81 -2.63 -4.16
C PRO A 94 7.36 -2.03 -2.87
N ILE A 95 8.41 -2.62 -2.33
CA ILE A 95 9.10 -2.14 -1.13
C ILE A 95 10.59 -2.05 -1.41
N THR A 96 11.17 -0.88 -1.19
CA THR A 96 12.63 -0.72 -1.23
C THR A 96 13.21 -1.10 0.13
N VAL A 97 14.14 -2.04 0.12
CA VAL A 97 14.79 -2.59 1.29
C VAL A 97 16.25 -2.14 1.29
N GLY A 98 16.60 -1.29 2.24
CA GLY A 98 17.96 -0.74 2.37
C GLY A 98 18.69 -1.16 3.64
N ARG A 99 17.98 -1.70 4.66
CA ARG A 99 18.60 -2.13 5.93
C ARG A 99 19.23 -3.51 5.76
N ASP A 100 20.45 -3.71 6.26
CA ASP A 100 21.17 -4.99 6.14
C ASP A 100 20.38 -6.19 6.65
N LYS A 101 19.70 -6.05 7.80
CA LYS A 101 18.85 -7.12 8.36
C LYS A 101 17.69 -7.46 7.43
N SER A 102 17.06 -6.45 6.85
CA SER A 102 15.94 -6.64 5.92
C SER A 102 16.39 -7.23 4.58
N ILE A 103 17.56 -6.82 4.08
CA ILE A 103 18.14 -7.40 2.85
C ILE A 103 18.45 -8.88 3.06
N LYS A 104 19.07 -9.25 4.19
CA LYS A 104 19.36 -10.66 4.54
C LYS A 104 18.06 -11.47 4.60
N LEU A 105 17.05 -10.93 5.31
CA LEU A 105 15.73 -11.57 5.43
C LEU A 105 15.14 -11.88 4.05
N ILE A 106 15.07 -10.88 3.17
CA ILE A 106 14.49 -11.04 1.83
C ILE A 106 15.29 -12.02 0.98
N GLN A 107 16.62 -11.97 1.05
CA GLN A 107 17.48 -12.90 0.29
C GLN A 107 17.28 -14.35 0.74
N GLU A 108 17.17 -14.60 2.04
CA GLU A 108 16.93 -15.95 2.58
C GLU A 108 15.51 -16.43 2.30
N ALA A 109 14.51 -15.58 2.53
CA ALA A 109 13.12 -15.91 2.23
C ALA A 109 12.90 -16.21 0.74
N ASN A 110 13.54 -15.45 -0.15
CA ASN A 110 13.43 -15.67 -1.60
C ASN A 110 14.04 -16.99 -2.08
N LYS A 111 15.03 -17.53 -1.36
CA LYS A 111 15.60 -18.86 -1.62
C LYS A 111 14.75 -19.99 -1.04
N GLY A 112 13.92 -19.68 -0.05
CA GLY A 112 13.05 -20.63 0.65
C GLY A 112 11.63 -20.66 0.08
N ASN A 113 10.65 -20.59 0.98
CA ASN A 113 9.23 -20.66 0.65
C ASN A 113 8.62 -19.34 0.15
N LYS A 114 9.41 -18.27 0.10
CA LYS A 114 9.00 -16.90 -0.31
C LYS A 114 7.91 -16.28 0.57
N ILE A 115 7.70 -16.80 1.78
CA ILE A 115 6.70 -16.30 2.72
C ILE A 115 7.39 -15.51 3.83
N ILE A 116 6.87 -14.33 4.11
CA ILE A 116 7.34 -13.42 5.15
C ILE A 116 6.15 -12.82 5.92
N GLY A 117 6.37 -12.38 7.14
CA GLY A 117 5.46 -11.52 7.86
C GLY A 117 5.84 -10.05 7.66
N VAL A 118 4.87 -9.22 7.35
CA VAL A 118 5.08 -7.80 7.12
C VAL A 118 4.32 -7.01 8.17
N VAL A 119 5.00 -6.12 8.90
CA VAL A 119 4.41 -5.37 10.02
C VAL A 119 4.89 -3.93 10.00
N SER A 120 3.97 -2.99 10.22
CA SER A 120 4.28 -1.57 10.25
C SER A 120 4.94 -1.16 11.57
N GLN A 121 5.87 -0.22 11.51
CA GLN A 121 6.47 0.40 12.70
C GLN A 121 5.49 1.38 13.34
N LYS A 122 5.47 1.43 14.68
CA LYS A 122 4.70 2.43 15.44
C LYS A 122 5.28 3.83 15.27
N ASN A 123 6.60 3.92 15.24
CA ASN A 123 7.32 5.17 14.98
C ASN A 123 8.27 4.99 13.79
N GLN A 124 8.05 5.79 12.77
CA GLN A 124 8.84 5.76 11.53
C GLN A 124 10.30 6.21 11.70
N ASP A 125 10.61 6.98 12.75
CA ASP A 125 11.95 7.52 12.99
C ASP A 125 12.93 6.48 13.56
N VAL A 126 12.41 5.35 14.06
CA VAL A 126 13.24 4.26 14.58
C VAL A 126 13.94 3.55 13.43
N GLU A 127 15.27 3.69 13.35
CA GLU A 127 16.05 3.06 12.27
C GLU A 127 16.20 1.54 12.44
N ALA A 128 16.38 1.06 13.67
CA ALA A 128 16.54 -0.35 14.00
C ALA A 128 15.41 -0.81 14.93
N PRO A 129 14.18 -1.01 14.40
CA PRO A 129 13.03 -1.36 15.22
C PRO A 129 13.22 -2.72 15.88
N GLN A 130 12.84 -2.77 17.15
CA GLN A 130 12.71 -3.99 17.93
C GLN A 130 11.26 -4.48 17.90
N PHE A 131 10.99 -5.66 18.46
CA PHE A 131 9.66 -6.24 18.48
C PHE A 131 8.58 -5.30 19.05
N ASN A 132 8.90 -4.57 20.12
CA ASN A 132 7.98 -3.63 20.78
C ASN A 132 7.71 -2.35 19.96
N ASP A 133 8.58 -2.03 19.00
CA ASP A 133 8.41 -0.86 18.12
C ASP A 133 7.49 -1.15 16.93
N LEU A 134 7.05 -2.40 16.79
CA LEU A 134 6.15 -2.85 15.75
C LEU A 134 4.71 -2.93 16.27
N HIS A 135 3.75 -2.76 15.35
CA HIS A 135 2.36 -3.12 15.63
C HIS A 135 2.23 -4.63 15.82
N GLN A 136 1.18 -5.06 16.51
CA GLN A 136 0.97 -6.50 16.77
C GLN A 136 0.35 -7.21 15.58
N VAL A 137 -0.50 -6.52 14.81
CA VAL A 137 -1.16 -7.08 13.63
C VAL A 137 -0.39 -6.68 12.38
N GLY A 138 -0.11 -7.67 11.55
CA GLY A 138 0.51 -7.52 10.25
C GLY A 138 -0.14 -8.42 9.21
N THR A 139 0.49 -8.50 8.04
CA THR A 139 0.01 -9.29 6.91
C THR A 139 1.08 -10.28 6.48
N VAL A 140 0.73 -11.57 6.38
CA VAL A 140 1.56 -12.58 5.72
C VAL A 140 1.70 -12.19 4.26
N ALA A 141 2.91 -12.14 3.75
CA ALA A 141 3.18 -11.74 2.38
C ALA A 141 3.96 -12.81 1.63
N GLN A 142 3.68 -12.92 0.35
CA GLN A 142 4.44 -13.72 -0.60
C GLN A 142 5.33 -12.82 -1.43
N ILE A 143 6.61 -13.15 -1.52
CA ILE A 143 7.56 -12.49 -2.42
C ILE A 143 7.27 -12.93 -3.85
N ILE A 144 6.86 -11.99 -4.72
CA ILE A 144 6.62 -12.23 -6.14
C ILE A 144 7.92 -12.08 -6.92
N ARG A 145 8.59 -10.92 -6.75
CA ARG A 145 9.80 -10.58 -7.49
C ARG A 145 10.80 -9.83 -6.61
N LEU A 146 12.08 -10.09 -6.82
CA LEU A 146 13.19 -9.35 -6.19
C LEU A 146 14.02 -8.69 -7.28
N LEU A 147 14.12 -7.37 -7.21
CA LEU A 147 14.93 -6.54 -8.12
C LEU A 147 16.12 -6.00 -7.32
N LYS A 148 17.33 -6.29 -7.77
CA LYS A 148 18.55 -5.72 -7.19
C LYS A 148 18.86 -4.41 -7.88
N MET A 149 19.01 -3.35 -7.10
CA MET A 149 19.38 -2.03 -7.61
C MET A 149 20.91 -1.86 -7.60
N PRO A 150 21.47 -1.05 -8.52
CA PRO A 150 22.92 -0.84 -8.60
C PRO A 150 23.54 -0.17 -7.39
N ASP A 151 22.76 0.58 -6.62
CA ASP A 151 23.17 1.24 -5.37
C ASP A 151 23.27 0.27 -4.18
N GLY A 152 23.04 -1.03 -4.40
CA GLY A 152 23.05 -2.05 -3.37
C GLY A 152 21.73 -2.22 -2.64
N SER A 153 20.75 -1.34 -2.85
CA SER A 153 19.39 -1.53 -2.36
C SER A 153 18.67 -2.65 -3.14
N SER A 154 17.59 -3.16 -2.60
CA SER A 154 16.77 -4.16 -3.25
C SER A 154 15.32 -3.72 -3.21
N THR A 155 14.65 -3.72 -4.36
CA THR A 155 13.20 -3.55 -4.42
C THR A 155 12.56 -4.93 -4.51
N VAL A 156 11.66 -5.20 -3.58
CA VAL A 156 10.90 -6.46 -3.53
C VAL A 156 9.44 -6.17 -3.80
N ILE A 157 8.85 -6.92 -4.73
CA ILE A 157 7.41 -6.89 -4.99
C ILE A 157 6.80 -8.00 -4.16
N ILE A 158 5.88 -7.63 -3.27
CA ILE A 158 5.21 -8.55 -2.35
C ILE A 158 3.70 -8.46 -2.50
N GLN A 159 3.03 -9.58 -2.31
CA GLN A 159 1.57 -9.67 -2.24
C GLN A 159 1.13 -10.05 -0.84
N GLY A 160 0.23 -9.26 -0.25
CA GLY A 160 -0.42 -9.60 1.00
C GLY A 160 -1.33 -10.83 0.85
N LYS A 161 -1.31 -11.71 1.85
CA LYS A 161 -2.13 -12.91 1.86
C LYS A 161 -3.17 -12.86 2.96
N ARG A 162 -2.79 -13.08 4.20
CA ARG A 162 -3.69 -13.11 5.36
C ARG A 162 -3.17 -12.25 6.49
N ARG A 163 -4.06 -11.72 7.29
CA ARG A 163 -3.69 -11.00 8.52
C ARG A 163 -3.19 -11.99 9.56
N PHE A 164 -2.23 -11.56 10.35
CA PHE A 164 -1.74 -12.31 11.50
C PHE A 164 -1.48 -11.40 12.68
N GLU A 165 -1.46 -11.97 13.85
CA GLU A 165 -1.01 -11.34 15.08
C GLU A 165 0.34 -11.90 15.49
N MET A 166 1.29 -11.03 15.84
CA MET A 166 2.56 -11.43 16.42
C MET A 166 2.37 -11.82 17.89
N VAL A 167 2.73 -13.06 18.21
CA VAL A 167 2.59 -13.59 19.58
C VAL A 167 3.86 -13.36 20.39
N GLN A 168 5.01 -13.71 19.83
CA GLN A 168 6.30 -13.68 20.53
C GLN A 168 7.45 -13.59 19.54
N ALA A 169 8.43 -12.74 19.83
CA ALA A 169 9.70 -12.77 19.12
C ALA A 169 10.46 -14.05 19.45
N THR A 170 10.96 -14.75 18.44
CA THR A 170 11.75 -15.97 18.58
C THR A 170 13.20 -15.75 18.26
N GLN A 171 13.50 -14.76 17.40
CA GLN A 171 14.84 -14.43 16.97
C GLN A 171 14.96 -12.93 16.68
N THR A 172 16.10 -12.33 16.99
CA THR A 172 16.40 -10.92 16.67
C THR A 172 17.58 -10.76 15.70
N GLU A 173 18.47 -11.75 15.64
CA GLU A 173 19.65 -11.77 14.76
C GLU A 173 19.68 -13.06 13.93
N PRO A 174 20.10 -13.04 12.64
CA PRO A 174 20.52 -11.88 11.83
C PRO A 174 19.38 -10.98 11.36
N TYR A 175 18.14 -11.39 11.51
CA TYR A 175 16.90 -10.66 11.30
C TYR A 175 15.83 -11.20 12.23
N MET A 176 14.76 -10.43 12.39
CA MET A 176 13.68 -10.76 13.31
C MET A 176 12.84 -11.93 12.79
N LYS A 177 12.55 -12.89 13.69
CA LYS A 177 11.48 -13.88 13.51
C LYS A 177 10.51 -13.82 14.69
N ALA A 178 9.28 -14.17 14.43
CA ALA A 178 8.25 -14.22 15.46
C ALA A 178 7.32 -15.41 15.26
N LYS A 179 6.82 -15.96 16.36
CA LYS A 179 5.62 -16.80 16.37
C LYS A 179 4.43 -15.93 16.06
N VAL A 180 3.59 -16.40 15.14
CA VAL A 180 2.44 -15.70 14.64
C VAL A 180 1.18 -16.55 14.78
N ARG A 181 0.05 -15.88 14.91
CA ARG A 181 -1.27 -16.48 14.85
C ARG A 181 -2.02 -15.88 13.68
N VAL A 182 -2.30 -16.68 12.66
CA VAL A 182 -3.09 -16.22 11.51
C VAL A 182 -4.50 -15.90 11.96
N LEU A 183 -4.99 -14.72 11.60
CA LEU A 183 -6.33 -14.26 11.93
C LEU A 183 -7.32 -14.81 10.90
N THR A 184 -8.45 -15.33 11.37
CA THR A 184 -9.52 -15.79 10.49
C THR A 184 -10.46 -14.63 10.23
N GLU A 185 -10.67 -14.29 8.97
CA GLU A 185 -11.69 -13.32 8.61
C GLU A 185 -13.07 -13.92 8.81
N GLN A 186 -14.00 -13.12 9.36
CA GLN A 186 -15.37 -13.54 9.45
C GLN A 186 -15.95 -13.59 8.04
N ALA A 187 -16.62 -14.70 7.71
CA ALA A 187 -17.33 -14.80 6.45
C ALA A 187 -18.37 -13.67 6.34
N LEU A 188 -18.35 -12.98 5.22
CA LEU A 188 -19.37 -11.97 4.94
C LEU A 188 -20.72 -12.68 4.76
N ASP A 189 -21.73 -12.23 5.47
CA ASP A 189 -23.10 -12.64 5.19
C ASP A 189 -23.55 -12.00 3.86
N ALA A 190 -23.54 -12.79 2.81
CA ALA A 190 -23.95 -12.36 1.47
C ALA A 190 -25.40 -11.85 1.42
N ALA A 191 -26.23 -12.18 2.42
CA ALA A 191 -27.61 -11.70 2.52
C ALA A 191 -27.73 -10.32 3.17
N ASN A 192 -26.63 -9.73 3.66
CA ASN A 192 -26.67 -8.44 4.34
C ASN A 192 -26.70 -7.28 3.33
N LYS A 193 -27.92 -6.86 2.97
CA LYS A 193 -28.16 -5.73 2.05
C LYS A 193 -27.53 -4.42 2.50
N GLU A 194 -27.39 -4.20 3.80
CA GLU A 194 -26.75 -2.99 4.33
C GLU A 194 -25.27 -2.94 3.93
N LEU A 195 -24.55 -4.05 4.10
CA LEU A 195 -23.16 -4.16 3.68
C LEU A 195 -23.01 -4.00 2.17
N GLU A 196 -23.88 -4.57 1.37
CA GLU A 196 -23.89 -4.43 -0.08
C GLU A 196 -24.00 -2.95 -0.49
N VAL A 197 -24.95 -2.21 0.11
CA VAL A 197 -25.09 -0.76 -0.13
C VAL A 197 -23.83 0.00 0.28
N MET A 198 -23.23 -0.35 1.41
CA MET A 198 -22.00 0.30 1.89
C MET A 198 -20.82 0.06 0.94
N PHE A 199 -20.65 -1.16 0.41
CA PHE A 199 -19.61 -1.47 -0.57
C PHE A 199 -19.80 -0.70 -1.88
N ASN A 200 -21.02 -0.64 -2.38
CA ASN A 200 -21.36 0.15 -3.58
C ASN A 200 -21.05 1.64 -3.34
N THR A 201 -21.39 2.16 -2.15
CA THR A 201 -21.06 3.55 -1.78
C THR A 201 -19.54 3.79 -1.75
N ILE A 202 -18.76 2.87 -1.17
CA ILE A 202 -17.28 2.97 -1.21
C ILE A 202 -16.78 3.03 -2.66
N LYS A 203 -17.29 2.18 -3.53
CA LYS A 203 -16.91 2.12 -4.94
C LYS A 203 -17.22 3.44 -5.65
N ASP A 204 -18.42 3.98 -5.43
CA ASP A 204 -18.85 5.25 -6.03
C ASP A 204 -18.00 6.44 -5.56
N LEU A 205 -17.74 6.54 -4.25
CA LEU A 205 -16.89 7.59 -3.68
C LEU A 205 -15.46 7.50 -4.19
N ALA A 206 -14.88 6.29 -4.26
CA ALA A 206 -13.55 6.09 -4.81
C ALA A 206 -13.46 6.49 -6.29
N LEU A 207 -14.47 6.15 -7.11
CA LEU A 207 -14.55 6.56 -8.49
C LEU A 207 -14.73 8.09 -8.63
N GLN A 208 -15.45 8.73 -7.70
CA GLN A 208 -15.56 10.18 -7.66
C GLN A 208 -14.21 10.84 -7.36
N ILE A 209 -13.48 10.38 -6.35
CA ILE A 209 -12.14 10.87 -6.01
C ILE A 209 -11.20 10.76 -7.21
N ILE A 210 -11.22 9.65 -7.94
CA ILE A 210 -10.38 9.45 -9.14
C ILE A 210 -10.74 10.48 -10.22
N ARG A 211 -12.03 10.71 -10.47
CA ARG A 211 -12.47 11.67 -11.48
C ARG A 211 -12.10 13.12 -11.14
N GLU A 212 -12.13 13.47 -9.87
CA GLU A 212 -11.84 14.83 -9.40
C GLU A 212 -10.34 15.10 -9.16
N SER A 213 -9.55 14.06 -9.14
CA SER A 213 -8.09 14.13 -8.89
C SER A 213 -7.34 14.17 -10.23
N PRO A 214 -6.74 15.31 -10.62
CA PRO A 214 -6.09 15.45 -11.93
C PRO A 214 -4.84 14.57 -12.09
N ASN A 215 -4.30 14.05 -10.98
CA ASN A 215 -3.06 13.28 -10.96
C ASN A 215 -3.29 11.77 -10.96
N ILE A 216 -4.54 11.30 -10.94
CA ILE A 216 -4.84 9.87 -10.96
C ILE A 216 -5.17 9.44 -12.41
N PRO A 217 -4.46 8.44 -12.97
CA PRO A 217 -4.74 7.96 -14.31
C PRO A 217 -6.17 7.39 -14.45
N SER A 218 -6.76 7.57 -15.62
CA SER A 218 -8.13 7.07 -15.91
C SER A 218 -8.26 5.55 -15.80
N GLU A 219 -7.13 4.83 -15.97
CA GLU A 219 -7.01 3.37 -15.84
C GLU A 219 -7.37 2.88 -14.44
N ALA A 220 -7.17 3.72 -13.42
CA ALA A 220 -7.57 3.41 -12.05
C ALA A 220 -9.08 3.22 -11.89
N GLN A 221 -9.89 3.89 -12.74
CA GLN A 221 -11.34 3.69 -12.75
C GLN A 221 -11.70 2.26 -13.19
N PHE A 222 -11.01 1.73 -14.20
CA PHE A 222 -11.21 0.35 -14.66
C PHE A 222 -10.82 -0.64 -13.56
N ALA A 223 -9.70 -0.40 -12.88
CA ALA A 223 -9.26 -1.28 -11.80
C ALA A 223 -10.32 -1.38 -10.71
N ILE A 224 -10.79 -0.25 -10.16
CA ILE A 224 -11.82 -0.24 -9.11
C ILE A 224 -13.15 -0.78 -9.65
N GLY A 225 -13.52 -0.43 -10.90
CA GLY A 225 -14.75 -0.91 -11.54
C GLY A 225 -14.84 -2.43 -11.61
N ASN A 226 -13.72 -3.11 -11.83
CA ASN A 226 -13.63 -4.55 -12.02
C ASN A 226 -13.32 -5.35 -10.74
N ILE A 227 -13.25 -4.70 -9.57
CA ILE A 227 -13.14 -5.43 -8.30
C ILE A 227 -14.51 -5.98 -7.92
N ASP A 228 -14.63 -7.31 -7.92
CA ASP A 228 -15.86 -8.02 -7.56
C ASP A 228 -15.89 -8.43 -6.09
N SER A 229 -14.72 -8.66 -5.47
CA SER A 229 -14.66 -9.01 -4.05
C SER A 229 -14.83 -7.77 -3.16
N PRO A 230 -15.86 -7.73 -2.29
CA PRO A 230 -16.04 -6.66 -1.32
C PRO A 230 -14.87 -6.51 -0.35
N SER A 231 -14.33 -7.62 0.17
CA SER A 231 -13.20 -7.60 1.10
C SER A 231 -11.95 -7.05 0.44
N PHE A 232 -11.68 -7.48 -0.80
CA PHE A 232 -10.53 -6.98 -1.56
C PHE A 232 -10.71 -5.50 -1.91
N LEU A 233 -11.92 -5.05 -2.26
CA LEU A 233 -12.20 -3.63 -2.51
C LEU A 233 -11.85 -2.76 -1.30
N VAL A 234 -12.29 -3.15 -0.10
CA VAL A 234 -11.99 -2.42 1.14
C VAL A 234 -10.49 -2.40 1.40
N ASN A 235 -9.80 -3.53 1.27
CA ASN A 235 -8.37 -3.63 1.47
C ASN A 235 -7.58 -2.79 0.46
N PHE A 236 -7.99 -2.84 -0.82
CA PHE A 236 -7.35 -2.09 -1.89
C PHE A 236 -7.48 -0.57 -1.67
N ILE A 237 -8.68 -0.10 -1.35
CA ILE A 237 -8.93 1.31 -1.06
C ILE A 237 -8.20 1.75 0.20
N SER A 238 -8.24 0.95 1.29
CA SER A 238 -7.51 1.26 2.53
C SER A 238 -6.00 1.39 2.32
N SER A 239 -5.43 0.56 1.45
CA SER A 239 -4.00 0.63 1.09
C SER A 239 -3.65 1.93 0.36
N ASN A 240 -4.52 2.37 -0.55
CA ASN A 240 -4.26 3.46 -1.50
C ASN A 240 -4.78 4.84 -1.05
N MET A 241 -5.66 4.90 -0.05
CA MET A 241 -6.20 6.18 0.43
C MET A 241 -5.12 7.07 1.03
N ASN A 242 -5.34 8.38 0.98
CA ASN A 242 -4.48 9.39 1.59
C ASN A 242 -4.70 9.47 3.12
N ALA A 243 -4.12 8.51 3.84
CA ALA A 243 -4.19 8.43 5.29
C ALA A 243 -2.81 8.10 5.88
N ASP A 244 -2.59 8.53 7.12
CA ASP A 244 -1.40 8.19 7.87
C ASP A 244 -1.33 6.68 8.18
N VAL A 245 -0.13 6.22 8.54
CA VAL A 245 0.12 4.81 8.86
C VAL A 245 -0.75 4.33 10.03
N ALA A 246 -0.94 5.18 11.05
CA ALA A 246 -1.74 4.82 12.23
C ALA A 246 -3.20 4.55 11.85
N LYS A 247 -3.79 5.38 10.99
CA LYS A 247 -5.16 5.21 10.52
C LYS A 247 -5.32 3.96 9.64
N LYS A 248 -4.37 3.73 8.70
CA LYS A 248 -4.34 2.50 7.90
C LYS A 248 -4.17 1.26 8.78
N GLN A 249 -3.31 1.34 9.77
CA GLN A 249 -3.08 0.24 10.71
C GLN A 249 -4.35 -0.07 11.53
N ALA A 250 -5.06 0.94 12.01
CA ALA A 250 -6.34 0.74 12.71
C ALA A 250 -7.37 0.00 11.83
N MET A 251 -7.41 0.31 10.52
CA MET A 251 -8.26 -0.41 9.58
C MET A 251 -7.80 -1.87 9.36
N LEU A 252 -6.48 -2.12 9.35
CA LEU A 252 -5.95 -3.48 9.26
C LEU A 252 -6.29 -4.30 10.52
N GLU A 253 -6.26 -3.67 11.70
CA GLU A 253 -6.52 -4.31 13.00
C GLU A 253 -8.01 -4.57 13.24
N GLU A 254 -8.91 -3.78 12.62
CA GLU A 254 -10.36 -3.97 12.81
C GLU A 254 -10.83 -5.30 12.21
N MET A 255 -11.37 -6.17 13.07
CA MET A 255 -11.83 -7.50 12.67
C MET A 255 -13.26 -7.49 12.14
N ASP A 256 -14.08 -6.54 12.62
CA ASP A 256 -15.46 -6.38 12.17
C ASP A 256 -15.49 -5.67 10.81
N MET A 257 -15.93 -6.37 9.77
CA MET A 257 -15.96 -5.82 8.41
C MET A 257 -16.87 -4.59 8.30
N LYS A 258 -18.00 -4.57 9.00
CA LYS A 258 -18.90 -3.42 8.98
C LYS A 258 -18.24 -2.16 9.54
N LYS A 259 -17.53 -2.29 10.65
CA LYS A 259 -16.78 -1.19 11.25
C LYS A 259 -15.65 -0.72 10.34
N ARG A 260 -14.91 -1.67 9.73
CA ARG A 260 -13.83 -1.34 8.78
C ARG A 260 -14.38 -0.56 7.58
N VAL A 261 -15.51 -1.00 7.02
CA VAL A 261 -16.21 -0.32 5.93
C VAL A 261 -16.63 1.09 6.34
N MET A 262 -17.16 1.27 7.56
CA MET A 262 -17.53 2.59 8.08
C MET A 262 -16.30 3.52 8.18
N MET A 263 -15.17 3.02 8.67
CA MET A 263 -13.93 3.80 8.76
C MET A 263 -13.47 4.28 7.37
N VAL A 264 -13.59 3.42 6.35
CA VAL A 264 -13.25 3.76 4.96
C VAL A 264 -14.21 4.80 4.41
N LEU A 265 -15.53 4.62 4.58
CA LEU A 265 -16.56 5.56 4.13
C LEU A 265 -16.36 6.95 4.75
N GLU A 266 -16.11 7.02 6.05
CA GLU A 266 -15.84 8.28 6.75
C GLU A 266 -14.63 8.99 6.14
N HIS A 267 -13.55 8.25 5.87
CA HIS A 267 -12.35 8.82 5.29
C HIS A 267 -12.56 9.33 3.86
N LEU A 268 -13.16 8.52 2.99
CA LEU A 268 -13.44 8.90 1.59
C LEU A 268 -14.38 10.11 1.51
N THR A 269 -15.39 10.17 2.39
CA THR A 269 -16.30 11.31 2.46
C THR A 269 -15.56 12.59 2.83
N ALA A 270 -14.66 12.53 3.82
CA ALA A 270 -13.84 13.69 4.19
C ALA A 270 -12.88 14.10 3.07
N GLU A 271 -12.30 13.14 2.34
CA GLU A 271 -11.40 13.41 1.21
C GLU A 271 -12.11 14.13 0.06
N ILE A 272 -13.34 13.71 -0.27
CA ILE A 272 -14.17 14.39 -1.29
C ILE A 272 -14.45 15.83 -0.87
N GLN A 273 -14.85 16.08 0.37
CA GLN A 273 -15.09 17.43 0.84
C GLN A 273 -13.87 18.35 0.69
N VAL A 274 -12.67 17.82 0.94
CA VAL A 274 -11.42 18.56 0.75
C VAL A 274 -11.15 18.83 -0.73
N LEU A 275 -11.39 17.86 -1.62
CA LEU A 275 -11.24 18.03 -3.06
C LEU A 275 -12.21 19.06 -3.62
N GLU A 276 -13.48 19.02 -3.23
CA GLU A 276 -14.49 19.99 -3.62
C GLU A 276 -14.11 21.42 -3.21
N MET A 277 -13.69 21.61 -1.92
CA MET A 277 -13.20 22.90 -1.44
C MET A 277 -11.99 23.40 -2.24
N ARG A 278 -11.03 22.53 -2.55
CA ARG A 278 -9.86 22.88 -3.37
C ARG A 278 -10.27 23.35 -4.75
N ASN A 279 -11.17 22.64 -5.40
CA ASN A 279 -11.68 22.97 -6.73
C ASN A 279 -12.42 24.31 -6.73
N GLU A 280 -13.24 24.58 -5.71
CA GLU A 280 -13.93 25.87 -5.57
C GLU A 280 -12.94 27.03 -5.42
N ILE A 281 -11.91 26.88 -4.58
CA ILE A 281 -10.88 27.90 -4.37
C ILE A 281 -10.13 28.16 -5.68
N GLN A 282 -9.69 27.11 -6.38
CA GLN A 282 -8.99 27.26 -7.67
C GLN A 282 -9.86 27.99 -8.71
N ASN A 283 -11.14 27.64 -8.78
CA ASN A 283 -12.07 28.28 -9.71
C ASN A 283 -12.31 29.76 -9.34
N LYS A 284 -12.37 30.13 -8.07
CA LYS A 284 -12.48 31.54 -7.63
C LYS A 284 -11.24 32.32 -8.02
N VAL A 285 -10.05 31.80 -7.70
CA VAL A 285 -8.77 32.45 -8.03
C VAL A 285 -8.64 32.64 -9.55
N ARG A 286 -8.98 31.66 -10.36
CA ARG A 286 -8.94 31.76 -11.83
C ARG A 286 -9.88 32.86 -12.33
N LYS A 287 -11.13 32.90 -11.86
CA LYS A 287 -12.11 33.94 -12.23
C LYS A 287 -11.67 35.34 -11.83
N ASP A 288 -10.97 35.50 -10.71
CA ASP A 288 -10.49 36.80 -10.25
C ASP A 288 -9.27 37.28 -11.05
N LEU A 289 -8.39 36.35 -11.49
CA LEU A 289 -7.29 36.65 -12.41
C LEU A 289 -7.79 37.04 -13.80
N ASP A 290 -8.81 36.33 -14.32
CA ASP A 290 -9.41 36.65 -15.64
C ASP A 290 -10.14 38.01 -15.65
N LYS A 291 -10.60 38.52 -14.51
CA LYS A 291 -11.20 39.88 -14.39
C LYS A 291 -10.18 41.01 -14.32
N GLN A 292 -8.91 40.71 -14.01
CA GLN A 292 -7.84 41.69 -13.92
C GLN A 292 -7.04 41.86 -15.23
N GLN A 293 -7.30 41.03 -16.21
CA GLN A 293 -6.81 41.17 -17.61
C GLN A 293 -7.85 41.87 -18.47
#